data_c7579eb56ca4707088f28e353a4c322a
#
_entry.id   c7579eb56ca4707088f28e353a4c322a
#
_cell.length_a   1.000
_cell.length_b   1.000
_cell.length_c   1.000
_cell.angle_alpha   90.00
_cell.angle_beta   90.00
_cell.angle_gamma   90.00
#
_symmetry.space_group_name_H-M   'P 1'
#
loop_
_entity.id
_entity.type
_entity.pdbx_description
1 polymer ?
#
loop_
_entity_poly.entity_id
_entity_poly.type
_entity_poly.pdbx_seq_one_letter_code
_entity_poly.pdbx_strand_id
1 'polypeptide(L)'
;MNFNTKEYENSILRVIDITFNKIAKEITQYTQIKNEDKTPEELFEELKLKGTLDAIKLIKAELIRESNINYSTNKEYKNTQDQEVKVLLRMASNHKETMEAYQKAGNTEAYDKEKAELAVIEQFTPKQPTEEDIVNFTKEVIAEYLATKEEGYTPTMRDMGQIVPKVKAKFPNVDGNIIRKTLLG
;
A
#
# COMPACT_ATOMS: atom_id res chain seq x y z
N MET A 1 -19.99 -14.57 8.77
CA MET A 1 -19.77 -13.11 8.67
C MET A 1 -20.49 -12.63 7.43
N ASN A 2 -21.53 -11.80 7.57
CA ASN A 2 -22.19 -11.16 6.42
C ASN A 2 -21.33 -9.95 6.03
N PHE A 3 -20.48 -10.13 5.04
CA PHE A 3 -19.82 -8.99 4.38
C PHE A 3 -20.90 -8.20 3.64
N ASN A 4 -20.91 -6.88 3.83
CA ASN A 4 -21.70 -6.01 2.97
C ASN A 4 -21.13 -6.11 1.55
N THR A 5 -21.86 -6.72 0.64
CA THR A 5 -21.40 -7.09 -0.70
C THR A 5 -20.80 -5.91 -1.48
N LYS A 6 -21.36 -4.70 -1.35
CA LYS A 6 -20.86 -3.50 -2.05
C LYS A 6 -19.51 -2.99 -1.54
N GLU A 7 -19.24 -3.06 -0.22
CA GLU A 7 -17.96 -2.64 0.34
C GLU A 7 -16.86 -3.65 0.05
N TYR A 8 -17.19 -4.96 0.08
CA TYR A 8 -16.26 -6.00 -0.34
C TYR A 8 -15.92 -5.90 -1.83
N GLU A 9 -16.88 -5.51 -2.68
CA GLU A 9 -16.63 -5.36 -4.12
C GLU A 9 -15.54 -4.34 -4.47
N ASN A 10 -15.33 -3.32 -3.62
CA ASN A 10 -14.32 -2.28 -3.81
C ASN A 10 -13.09 -2.46 -2.90
N SER A 11 -13.02 -3.55 -2.11
CA SER A 11 -11.91 -3.76 -1.18
C SER A 11 -10.66 -4.30 -1.88
N ILE A 12 -9.51 -3.97 -1.32
CA ILE A 12 -8.21 -4.57 -1.71
C ILE A 12 -8.24 -6.08 -1.47
N LEU A 13 -8.92 -6.54 -0.42
CA LEU A 13 -9.07 -7.95 -0.10
C LEU A 13 -9.72 -8.74 -1.25
N ARG A 14 -10.71 -8.16 -1.95
CA ARG A 14 -11.30 -8.80 -3.14
C ARG A 14 -10.31 -8.93 -4.28
N VAL A 15 -9.54 -7.88 -4.55
CA VAL A 15 -8.48 -7.92 -5.59
C VAL A 15 -7.47 -9.01 -5.26
N ILE A 16 -7.10 -9.13 -3.99
CA ILE A 16 -6.22 -10.18 -3.47
C ILE A 16 -6.83 -11.56 -3.70
N ASP A 17 -8.12 -11.77 -3.40
CA ASP A 17 -8.80 -13.05 -3.61
C ASP A 17 -8.86 -13.45 -5.09
N ILE A 18 -9.13 -12.52 -5.98
CA ILE A 18 -9.14 -12.74 -7.43
C ILE A 18 -7.73 -13.15 -7.90
N THR A 19 -6.71 -12.41 -7.47
CA THR A 19 -5.31 -12.67 -7.85
C THR A 19 -4.82 -14.00 -7.29
N PHE A 20 -5.15 -14.32 -6.04
CA PHE A 20 -4.87 -15.62 -5.42
C PHE A 20 -5.44 -16.77 -6.24
N ASN A 21 -6.71 -16.70 -6.59
CA ASN A 21 -7.37 -17.77 -7.36
C ASN A 21 -6.77 -17.92 -8.76
N LYS A 22 -6.37 -16.80 -9.40
CA LYS A 22 -5.69 -16.83 -10.70
C LYS A 22 -4.35 -17.56 -10.61
N ILE A 23 -3.49 -17.16 -9.68
CA ILE A 23 -2.17 -17.76 -9.49
C ILE A 23 -2.27 -19.21 -9.07
N ALA A 24 -3.20 -19.57 -8.17
CA ALA A 24 -3.43 -20.96 -7.77
C ALA A 24 -3.81 -21.84 -8.96
N LYS A 25 -4.62 -21.32 -9.89
CA LYS A 25 -4.98 -22.01 -11.12
C LYS A 25 -3.78 -22.17 -12.07
N GLU A 26 -2.94 -21.15 -12.20
CA GLU A 26 -1.71 -21.21 -12.99
C GLU A 26 -0.75 -22.28 -12.42
N ILE A 27 -0.53 -22.33 -11.10
CA ILE A 27 0.30 -23.36 -10.45
C ILE A 27 -0.21 -24.76 -10.76
N THR A 28 -1.53 -24.97 -10.86
CA THR A 28 -2.11 -26.28 -11.14
C THR A 28 -1.61 -26.84 -12.48
N GLN A 29 -1.30 -26.01 -13.46
CA GLN A 29 -0.75 -26.45 -14.75
C GLN A 29 0.64 -27.07 -14.60
N TYR A 30 1.48 -26.48 -13.73
CA TYR A 30 2.82 -27.00 -13.46
C TYR A 30 2.80 -28.26 -12.60
N THR A 31 1.87 -28.39 -11.65
CA THR A 31 1.77 -29.55 -10.75
C THR A 31 1.29 -30.83 -11.44
N GLN A 32 0.73 -30.71 -12.65
CA GLN A 32 0.36 -31.88 -13.47
C GLN A 32 1.58 -32.52 -14.16
N ILE A 33 2.69 -31.80 -14.28
CA ILE A 33 3.93 -32.28 -14.86
C ILE A 33 4.80 -32.81 -13.73
N LYS A 34 5.38 -34.02 -13.88
CA LYS A 34 6.33 -34.55 -12.90
C LYS A 34 7.59 -33.67 -12.88
N ASN A 35 8.18 -33.47 -11.68
CA ASN A 35 9.35 -32.62 -11.55
C ASN A 35 10.55 -33.08 -12.40
N GLU A 36 10.71 -34.37 -12.65
CA GLU A 36 11.72 -34.92 -13.51
C GLU A 36 11.56 -34.59 -15.01
N ASP A 37 10.32 -34.24 -15.41
CA ASP A 37 9.96 -33.92 -16.80
C ASP A 37 9.91 -32.43 -17.06
N LYS A 38 10.08 -31.59 -16.02
CA LYS A 38 10.05 -30.11 -16.13
C LYS A 38 11.37 -29.55 -16.62
N THR A 39 11.29 -28.55 -17.49
CA THR A 39 12.45 -27.73 -17.82
C THR A 39 12.88 -26.86 -16.62
N PRO A 40 14.15 -26.42 -16.59
CA PRO A 40 14.61 -25.46 -15.57
C PRO A 40 13.77 -24.19 -15.49
N GLU A 41 13.29 -23.69 -16.63
CA GLU A 41 12.44 -22.52 -16.75
C GLU A 41 11.06 -22.77 -16.11
N GLU A 42 10.45 -23.91 -16.35
CA GLU A 42 9.16 -24.32 -15.75
C GLU A 42 9.28 -24.48 -14.23
N LEU A 43 10.37 -25.07 -13.75
CA LEU A 43 10.65 -25.16 -12.32
C LEU A 43 10.82 -23.78 -11.67
N PHE A 44 11.52 -22.88 -12.35
CA PHE A 44 11.73 -21.50 -11.86
C PHE A 44 10.42 -20.74 -11.78
N GLU A 45 9.58 -20.77 -12.84
CA GLU A 45 8.28 -20.10 -12.85
C GLU A 45 7.33 -20.70 -11.80
N GLU A 46 7.30 -22.01 -11.61
CA GLU A 46 6.52 -22.65 -10.55
C GLU A 46 6.94 -22.15 -9.16
N LEU A 47 8.24 -22.11 -8.87
CA LEU A 47 8.77 -21.61 -7.60
C LEU A 47 8.41 -20.16 -7.35
N LYS A 48 8.51 -19.33 -8.38
CA LYS A 48 8.15 -17.92 -8.33
C LYS A 48 6.65 -17.73 -8.06
N LEU A 49 5.79 -18.48 -8.74
CA LEU A 49 4.35 -18.44 -8.52
C LEU A 49 3.99 -18.90 -7.10
N LYS A 50 4.62 -19.97 -6.60
CA LYS A 50 4.43 -20.44 -5.22
C LYS A 50 4.84 -19.37 -4.20
N GLY A 51 5.99 -18.74 -4.37
CA GLY A 51 6.44 -17.64 -3.51
C GLY A 51 5.47 -16.47 -3.52
N THR A 52 4.98 -16.09 -4.70
CA THR A 52 3.96 -15.04 -4.83
C THR A 52 2.66 -15.42 -4.11
N LEU A 53 2.22 -16.68 -4.24
CA LEU A 53 1.01 -17.16 -3.58
C LEU A 53 1.14 -17.13 -2.06
N ASP A 54 2.31 -17.49 -1.52
CA ASP A 54 2.56 -17.46 -0.09
C ASP A 54 2.60 -16.02 0.46
N ALA A 55 3.20 -15.07 -0.27
CA ALA A 55 3.13 -13.65 0.07
C ALA A 55 1.68 -13.13 0.08
N ILE A 56 0.86 -13.52 -0.91
CA ILE A 56 -0.56 -13.17 -0.95
C ILE A 56 -1.33 -13.74 0.25
N LYS A 57 -1.04 -14.98 0.68
CA LYS A 57 -1.63 -15.57 1.89
C LYS A 57 -1.29 -14.75 3.14
N LEU A 58 -0.04 -14.30 3.27
CA LEU A 58 0.39 -13.46 4.40
C LEU A 58 -0.34 -12.12 4.41
N ILE A 59 -0.43 -11.44 3.28
CA ILE A 59 -1.19 -10.19 3.14
C ILE A 59 -2.65 -10.40 3.56
N LYS A 60 -3.29 -11.45 3.04
CA LYS A 60 -4.68 -11.77 3.36
C LYS A 60 -4.87 -12.04 4.85
N ALA A 61 -3.99 -12.83 5.46
CA ALA A 61 -4.03 -13.13 6.88
C ALA A 61 -3.92 -11.87 7.74
N GLU A 62 -3.03 -10.94 7.39
CA GLU A 62 -2.82 -9.69 8.12
C GLU A 62 -4.04 -8.75 8.00
N LEU A 63 -4.64 -8.62 6.83
CA LEU A 63 -5.87 -7.85 6.62
C LEU A 63 -7.04 -8.42 7.44
N ILE A 64 -7.19 -9.74 7.47
CA ILE A 64 -8.22 -10.42 8.28
C ILE A 64 -7.93 -10.25 9.78
N ARG A 65 -6.66 -10.36 10.20
CA ARG A 65 -6.27 -10.16 11.60
C ARG A 65 -6.62 -8.76 12.07
N GLU A 66 -6.30 -7.74 11.31
CA GLU A 66 -6.64 -6.36 11.63
C GLU A 66 -8.15 -6.14 11.71
N SER A 67 -8.91 -6.70 10.78
CA SER A 67 -10.37 -6.66 10.79
C SER A 67 -10.94 -7.28 12.07
N ASN A 68 -10.40 -8.42 12.51
CA ASN A 68 -10.85 -9.12 13.73
C ASN A 68 -10.52 -8.34 15.00
N ILE A 69 -9.33 -7.72 15.08
CA ILE A 69 -8.93 -6.87 16.22
C ILE A 69 -9.90 -5.71 16.36
N ASN A 70 -10.18 -5.03 15.26
CA ASN A 70 -11.06 -3.88 15.26
C ASN A 70 -12.53 -4.26 15.54
N TYR A 71 -12.99 -5.42 15.04
CA TYR A 71 -14.30 -5.95 15.36
C TYR A 71 -14.46 -6.27 16.85
N SER A 72 -13.42 -6.76 17.51
CA SER A 72 -13.46 -7.05 18.95
C SER A 72 -13.60 -5.79 19.81
N THR A 73 -13.08 -4.66 19.30
CA THR A 73 -13.06 -3.36 19.98
C THR A 73 -14.31 -2.55 19.68
N ASN A 74 -14.80 -2.61 18.44
CA ASN A 74 -15.98 -1.89 17.96
C ASN A 74 -16.81 -2.81 17.06
N LYS A 75 -17.90 -3.37 17.58
CA LYS A 75 -18.72 -4.41 16.92
C LYS A 75 -19.29 -4.04 15.53
N GLU A 76 -19.12 -2.80 15.10
CA GLU A 76 -19.55 -2.29 13.79
C GLU A 76 -18.40 -2.16 12.79
N TYR A 77 -17.18 -2.56 13.18
CA TYR A 77 -16.01 -2.33 12.36
C TYR A 77 -16.01 -3.18 11.08
N LYS A 78 -15.87 -2.48 9.97
CA LYS A 78 -15.59 -3.05 8.66
C LYS A 78 -14.31 -2.40 8.15
N ASN A 79 -13.40 -3.20 7.59
CA ASN A 79 -12.23 -2.63 6.92
C ASN A 79 -12.69 -1.69 5.82
N THR A 80 -12.36 -0.41 5.95
CA THR A 80 -12.42 0.53 4.84
C THR A 80 -11.17 0.34 3.98
N GLN A 81 -11.24 0.75 2.73
CA GLN A 81 -10.07 0.71 1.83
C GLN A 81 -8.87 1.44 2.43
N ASP A 82 -9.07 2.58 3.09
CA ASP A 82 -8.01 3.33 3.77
C ASP A 82 -7.33 2.54 4.88
N GLN A 83 -8.07 1.71 5.59
CA GLN A 83 -7.52 0.85 6.64
C GLN A 83 -6.74 -0.31 6.04
N GLU A 84 -7.23 -0.92 4.97
CA GLU A 84 -6.49 -1.94 4.22
C GLU A 84 -5.17 -1.37 3.68
N VAL A 85 -5.18 -0.15 3.11
CA VAL A 85 -3.97 0.57 2.67
C VAL A 85 -2.98 0.78 3.83
N LYS A 86 -3.46 1.20 5.00
CA LYS A 86 -2.58 1.36 6.19
C LYS A 86 -1.91 0.05 6.61
N VAL A 87 -2.63 -1.06 6.53
CA VAL A 87 -2.06 -2.38 6.82
C VAL A 87 -0.96 -2.71 5.81
N LEU A 88 -1.20 -2.53 4.52
CA LEU A 88 -0.21 -2.79 3.47
C LEU A 88 1.03 -1.90 3.61
N LEU A 89 0.86 -0.62 3.92
CA LEU A 89 1.97 0.31 4.16
C LEU A 89 2.80 -0.10 5.37
N ARG A 90 2.16 -0.54 6.46
CA ARG A 90 2.85 -1.07 7.65
C ARG A 90 3.64 -2.33 7.30
N MET A 91 3.04 -3.26 6.56
CA MET A 91 3.74 -4.46 6.09
C MET A 91 4.95 -4.09 5.24
N ALA A 92 4.79 -3.20 4.27
CA ALA A 92 5.88 -2.74 3.42
C ALA A 92 7.03 -2.09 4.21
N SER A 93 6.71 -1.30 5.25
CA SER A 93 7.73 -0.72 6.15
C SER A 93 8.50 -1.81 6.90
N ASN A 94 7.80 -2.77 7.49
CA ASN A 94 8.42 -3.88 8.23
C ASN A 94 9.35 -4.70 7.33
N HIS A 95 8.93 -5.02 6.10
CA HIS A 95 9.80 -5.73 5.14
C HIS A 95 11.04 -4.92 4.78
N LYS A 96 10.94 -3.59 4.59
CA LYS A 96 12.11 -2.72 4.33
C LYS A 96 13.08 -2.71 5.50
N GLU A 97 12.59 -2.59 6.73
CA GLU A 97 13.42 -2.66 7.93
C GLU A 97 14.11 -4.02 8.07
N THR A 98 13.41 -5.10 7.81
CA THR A 98 13.95 -6.47 7.83
C THR A 98 15.01 -6.66 6.74
N MET A 99 14.76 -6.15 5.53
CA MET A 99 15.75 -6.15 4.44
C MET A 99 17.06 -5.43 4.83
N GLU A 100 16.95 -4.25 5.47
CA GLU A 100 18.14 -3.53 5.96
C GLU A 100 18.91 -4.35 7.00
N ALA A 101 18.22 -5.04 7.89
CA ALA A 101 18.85 -5.91 8.88
C ALA A 101 19.60 -7.08 8.22
N TYR A 102 18.97 -7.76 7.25
CA TYR A 102 19.61 -8.85 6.52
C TYR A 102 20.79 -8.37 5.66
N GLN A 103 20.68 -7.19 5.04
CA GLN A 103 21.77 -6.59 4.30
C GLN A 103 22.99 -6.33 5.20
N LYS A 104 22.77 -5.76 6.39
CA LYS A 104 23.82 -5.53 7.39
C LYS A 104 24.45 -6.83 7.89
N ALA A 105 23.65 -7.90 7.99
CA ALA A 105 24.11 -9.22 8.40
C ALA A 105 24.78 -10.03 7.26
N GLY A 106 24.78 -9.54 6.03
CA GLY A 106 25.31 -10.24 4.86
C GLY A 106 24.51 -11.46 4.42
N ASN A 107 23.24 -11.59 4.87
CA ASN A 107 22.35 -12.68 4.52
C ASN A 107 21.56 -12.34 3.24
N THR A 108 22.17 -12.61 2.10
CA THR A 108 21.64 -12.28 0.78
C THR A 108 20.36 -13.07 0.47
N GLU A 109 20.30 -14.34 0.84
CA GLU A 109 19.12 -15.20 0.58
C GLU A 109 17.88 -14.68 1.31
N ALA A 110 18.00 -14.35 2.58
CA ALA A 110 16.90 -13.78 3.36
C ALA A 110 16.51 -12.39 2.84
N TYR A 111 17.48 -11.57 2.43
CA TYR A 111 17.24 -10.26 1.81
C TYR A 111 16.42 -10.41 0.52
N ASP A 112 16.79 -11.32 -0.38
CA ASP A 112 16.11 -11.52 -1.66
C ASP A 112 14.68 -12.06 -1.46
N LYS A 113 14.46 -12.88 -0.45
CA LYS A 113 13.13 -13.34 -0.08
C LYS A 113 12.24 -12.19 0.38
N GLU A 114 12.69 -11.38 1.33
CA GLU A 114 11.97 -10.21 1.81
C GLU A 114 11.66 -9.21 0.68
N LYS A 115 12.63 -9.02 -0.22
CA LYS A 115 12.46 -8.17 -1.40
C LYS A 115 11.38 -8.69 -2.34
N ALA A 116 11.31 -10.00 -2.56
CA ALA A 116 10.27 -10.61 -3.38
C ALA A 116 8.88 -10.46 -2.74
N GLU A 117 8.76 -10.67 -1.42
CA GLU A 117 7.52 -10.48 -0.69
C GLU A 117 7.07 -9.02 -0.70
N LEU A 118 8.00 -8.08 -0.49
CA LEU A 118 7.74 -6.64 -0.59
C LEU A 118 7.19 -6.25 -1.97
N ALA A 119 7.78 -6.78 -3.04
CA ALA A 119 7.32 -6.51 -4.40
C ALA A 119 5.85 -6.96 -4.63
N VAL A 120 5.43 -8.04 -3.97
CA VAL A 120 4.03 -8.48 -4.01
C VAL A 120 3.13 -7.53 -3.21
N ILE A 121 3.55 -7.10 -2.03
CA ILE A 121 2.79 -6.13 -1.21
C ILE A 121 2.59 -4.82 -1.97
N GLU A 122 3.64 -4.33 -2.62
CA GLU A 122 3.60 -3.07 -3.38
C GLU A 122 2.65 -3.12 -4.58
N GLN A 123 2.39 -4.29 -5.17
CA GLN A 123 1.39 -4.45 -6.25
C GLN A 123 -0.04 -4.18 -5.76
N PHE A 124 -0.35 -4.47 -4.50
CA PHE A 124 -1.67 -4.24 -3.90
C PHE A 124 -1.76 -2.89 -3.18
N THR A 125 -0.62 -2.23 -2.98
CA THR A 125 -0.57 -0.92 -2.31
C THR A 125 -0.78 0.18 -3.34
N PRO A 126 -1.81 1.04 -3.19
CA PRO A 126 -1.97 2.20 -4.07
C PRO A 126 -0.69 3.05 -4.05
N LYS A 127 -0.30 3.54 -5.22
CA LYS A 127 0.84 4.44 -5.32
C LYS A 127 0.64 5.60 -4.35
N GLN A 128 1.56 5.73 -3.41
CA GLN A 128 1.56 6.86 -2.51
C GLN A 128 2.05 8.09 -3.30
N PRO A 129 1.45 9.26 -3.04
CA PRO A 129 1.92 10.49 -3.67
C PRO A 129 3.38 10.72 -3.26
N THR A 130 4.19 11.13 -4.20
CA THR A 130 5.56 11.58 -3.91
C THR A 130 5.52 12.92 -3.19
N GLU A 131 6.60 13.28 -2.50
CA GLU A 131 6.71 14.61 -1.91
C GLU A 131 6.54 15.71 -2.97
N GLU A 132 7.05 15.48 -4.19
CA GLU A 132 6.88 16.37 -5.32
C GLU A 132 5.41 16.54 -5.74
N ASP A 133 4.65 15.44 -5.80
CA ASP A 133 3.20 15.49 -6.10
C ASP A 133 2.46 16.33 -5.06
N ILE A 134 2.80 16.15 -3.78
CA ILE A 134 2.21 16.89 -2.66
C ILE A 134 2.57 18.37 -2.75
N VAL A 135 3.85 18.68 -2.99
CA VAL A 135 4.34 20.06 -3.13
C VAL A 135 3.67 20.75 -4.31
N ASN A 136 3.60 20.10 -5.47
CA ASN A 136 2.99 20.66 -6.67
C ASN A 136 1.50 20.97 -6.45
N PHE A 137 0.75 19.99 -5.91
CA PHE A 137 -0.65 20.24 -5.60
C PHE A 137 -0.84 21.29 -4.51
N THR A 138 0.03 21.35 -3.51
CA THR A 138 -0.01 22.39 -2.48
C THR A 138 0.20 23.78 -3.09
N LYS A 139 1.12 23.92 -4.05
CA LYS A 139 1.32 25.18 -4.80
C LYS A 139 0.08 25.58 -5.60
N GLU A 140 -0.60 24.63 -6.23
CA GLU A 140 -1.88 24.88 -6.93
C GLU A 140 -2.93 25.43 -5.95
N VAL A 141 -3.11 24.78 -4.81
CA VAL A 141 -4.06 25.23 -3.77
C VAL A 141 -3.70 26.60 -3.21
N ILE A 142 -2.40 26.89 -3.04
CA ILE A 142 -1.93 28.22 -2.61
C ILE A 142 -2.24 29.25 -3.68
N ALA A 143 -1.98 28.97 -4.95
CA ALA A 143 -2.25 29.89 -6.04
C ALA A 143 -3.76 30.22 -6.15
N GLU A 144 -4.63 29.19 -6.04
CA GLU A 144 -6.08 29.41 -5.98
C GLU A 144 -6.50 30.29 -4.79
N TYR A 145 -5.89 30.05 -3.62
CA TYR A 145 -6.16 30.87 -2.42
C TYR A 145 -5.70 32.30 -2.61
N LEU A 146 -4.51 32.52 -3.15
CA LEU A 146 -3.97 33.85 -3.40
C LEU A 146 -4.78 34.64 -4.42
N ALA A 147 -5.36 33.97 -5.42
CA ALA A 147 -6.25 34.61 -6.38
C ALA A 147 -7.51 35.24 -5.73
N THR A 148 -7.85 34.85 -4.50
CA THR A 148 -8.95 35.43 -3.72
C THR A 148 -8.52 36.59 -2.83
N LYS A 149 -7.23 36.97 -2.82
CA LYS A 149 -6.64 38.01 -1.98
C LYS A 149 -6.31 39.26 -2.78
N GLU A 150 -6.05 40.33 -2.06
CA GLU A 150 -5.57 41.59 -2.66
C GLU A 150 -4.17 41.38 -3.28
N GLU A 151 -3.88 42.15 -4.31
CA GLU A 151 -2.58 42.15 -4.98
C GLU A 151 -1.46 42.45 -3.98
N GLY A 152 -0.39 41.62 -3.99
CA GLY A 152 0.73 41.74 -3.06
C GLY A 152 0.55 41.03 -1.71
N TYR A 153 -0.56 40.28 -1.51
CA TYR A 153 -0.73 39.52 -0.28
C TYR A 153 0.35 38.42 -0.14
N THR A 154 1.01 38.37 1.02
CA THR A 154 2.00 37.37 1.37
C THR A 154 1.39 36.34 2.32
N PRO A 155 1.42 35.03 1.98
CA PRO A 155 0.88 33.99 2.86
C PRO A 155 1.59 33.92 4.21
N THR A 156 0.83 33.62 5.24
CA THR A 156 1.31 33.48 6.60
C THR A 156 0.86 32.14 7.21
N MET A 157 1.38 31.78 8.40
CA MET A 157 0.93 30.61 9.15
C MET A 157 -0.58 30.58 9.42
N ARG A 158 -1.27 31.72 9.44
CA ARG A 158 -2.73 31.79 9.65
C ARG A 158 -3.50 31.19 8.48
N ASP A 159 -2.92 31.24 7.29
CA ASP A 159 -3.53 30.76 6.05
C ASP A 159 -3.53 29.23 5.96
N MET A 160 -2.70 28.54 6.78
CA MET A 160 -2.70 27.09 6.91
C MET A 160 -4.09 26.52 7.17
N GLY A 161 -4.93 27.24 7.94
CA GLY A 161 -6.30 26.84 8.23
C GLY A 161 -7.19 26.67 7.00
N GLN A 162 -6.88 27.36 5.91
CA GLN A 162 -7.61 27.29 4.64
C GLN A 162 -6.98 26.32 3.64
N ILE A 163 -5.67 26.15 3.68
CA ILE A 163 -4.90 25.35 2.72
C ILE A 163 -4.84 23.89 3.13
N VAL A 164 -4.54 23.60 4.40
CA VAL A 164 -4.40 22.21 4.90
C VAL A 164 -5.63 21.33 4.63
N PRO A 165 -6.88 21.79 4.88
CA PRO A 165 -8.05 20.95 4.61
C PRO A 165 -8.17 20.57 3.13
N LYS A 166 -7.87 21.50 2.21
CA LYS A 166 -7.92 21.25 0.76
C LYS A 166 -6.87 20.24 0.32
N VAL A 167 -5.63 20.36 0.83
CA VAL A 167 -4.55 19.41 0.52
C VAL A 167 -4.85 18.04 1.12
N LYS A 168 -5.35 17.98 2.37
CA LYS A 168 -5.73 16.73 3.04
C LYS A 168 -6.94 16.05 2.42
N ALA A 169 -7.82 16.78 1.74
CA ALA A 169 -8.92 16.17 0.99
C ALA A 169 -8.42 15.27 -0.15
N LYS A 170 -7.30 15.64 -0.78
CA LYS A 170 -6.66 14.82 -1.83
C LYS A 170 -5.60 13.86 -1.28
N PHE A 171 -4.86 14.29 -0.27
CA PHE A 171 -3.79 13.51 0.37
C PHE A 171 -4.03 13.40 1.88
N PRO A 172 -4.91 12.49 2.35
CA PRO A 172 -5.34 12.43 3.76
C PRO A 172 -4.20 12.26 4.78
N ASN A 173 -3.14 11.55 4.38
CA ASN A 173 -2.01 11.21 5.26
C ASN A 173 -0.79 12.13 5.06
N VAL A 174 -0.96 13.30 4.40
CA VAL A 174 0.14 14.22 4.17
C VAL A 174 0.70 14.80 5.47
N ASP A 175 2.03 14.87 5.58
CA ASP A 175 2.70 15.60 6.67
C ASP A 175 2.44 17.10 6.52
N GLY A 176 1.84 17.70 7.54
CA GLY A 176 1.59 19.13 7.60
C GLY A 176 2.85 20.00 7.46
N ASN A 177 4.03 19.47 7.78
CA ASN A 177 5.30 20.17 7.59
C ASN A 177 5.62 20.41 6.11
N ILE A 178 5.26 19.49 5.21
CA ILE A 178 5.43 19.67 3.76
C ILE A 178 4.59 20.86 3.31
N ILE A 179 3.31 20.87 3.71
CA ILE A 179 2.38 21.96 3.38
C ILE A 179 2.91 23.30 3.91
N ARG A 180 3.37 23.31 5.16
CA ARG A 180 3.93 24.51 5.80
C ARG A 180 5.16 25.04 5.07
N LYS A 181 6.12 24.17 4.76
CA LYS A 181 7.30 24.56 4.00
C LYS A 181 6.96 25.12 2.63
N THR A 182 6.00 24.51 1.94
CA THR A 182 5.56 24.97 0.61
C THR A 182 4.84 26.32 0.67
N LEU A 183 4.12 26.61 1.78
CA LEU A 183 3.40 27.86 1.95
C LEU A 183 4.33 29.05 2.29
N LEU A 184 5.35 28.80 3.08
CA LEU A 184 6.21 29.87 3.65
C LEU A 184 7.54 30.06 2.87
N GLY A 185 7.84 29.18 1.88
CA GLY A 185 9.07 29.21 1.06
C GLY A 185 10.19 28.53 1.76
#